data_9aacf3213931b7acc1efc74157143f73
#
_entry.id   9aacf3213931b7acc1efc74157143f73
#
_cell.length_a   1.000
_cell.length_b   1.000
_cell.length_c   1.000
_cell.angle_alpha   90.00
_cell.angle_beta   90.00
_cell.angle_gamma   90.00
#
_symmetry.space_group_name_H-M   'P 1'
#
loop_
_entity.id
_entity.type
_entity.pdbx_description
1 polymer ?
#
loop_
_entity_poly.entity_id
_entity_poly.type
_entity_poly.pdbx_seq_one_letter_code
_entity_poly.pdbx_strand_id
1 'polypeptide(L)'
;MKSDRFLIKAAELYYRDGLSQQEIAKKLHTSRTSISRALIQARNEGYVQIRIQYPEQSDLALERKLEEKYGLTEALIAVPAYEQSSDQEVAFQAVDYILRVLKKNMVFGMTWGRAMHEFVEQLAKDERLRSLSFQNVKVVPFLGTPGAIQSDSWLSLIHISEPTRP
;
A
#
# COMPACT_ATOMS: atom_id res chain seq x y z
N MET A 1 4.93 -30.74 -25.45
CA MET A 1 3.98 -29.58 -25.41
C MET A 1 2.69 -30.09 -24.76
N LYS A 2 2.14 -29.33 -23.84
CA LYS A 2 0.79 -29.63 -23.32
C LYS A 2 -0.22 -29.18 -24.34
N SER A 3 -1.32 -29.91 -24.51
CA SER A 3 -2.35 -29.54 -25.49
C SER A 3 -3.02 -28.20 -25.06
N ASP A 4 -3.39 -27.37 -26.01
CA ASP A 4 -4.10 -26.09 -25.80
C ASP A 4 -5.31 -26.25 -24.88
N ARG A 5 -6.02 -27.39 -25.03
CA ARG A 5 -7.15 -27.72 -24.15
C ARG A 5 -6.74 -27.83 -22.67
N PHE A 6 -5.54 -28.32 -22.37
CA PHE A 6 -5.06 -28.38 -20.98
C PHE A 6 -4.70 -27.01 -20.45
N LEU A 7 -4.07 -26.15 -21.28
CA LEU A 7 -3.72 -24.79 -20.93
C LEU A 7 -4.98 -23.97 -20.63
N ILE A 8 -5.97 -24.03 -21.51
CA ILE A 8 -7.26 -23.34 -21.37
C ILE A 8 -7.98 -23.84 -20.11
N LYS A 9 -8.05 -25.16 -19.90
CA LYS A 9 -8.72 -25.74 -18.72
C LYS A 9 -8.07 -25.31 -17.40
N ALA A 10 -6.75 -25.28 -17.34
CA ALA A 10 -6.03 -24.79 -16.16
C ALA A 10 -6.30 -23.30 -15.92
N ALA A 11 -6.34 -22.51 -16.99
CA ALA A 11 -6.64 -21.08 -16.92
C ALA A 11 -8.08 -20.80 -16.45
N GLU A 12 -9.08 -21.50 -16.96
CA GLU A 12 -10.47 -21.38 -16.50
C GLU A 12 -10.60 -21.67 -15.01
N LEU A 13 -10.03 -22.77 -14.54
CA LEU A 13 -10.08 -23.15 -13.13
C LEU A 13 -9.39 -22.11 -12.23
N TYR A 14 -8.33 -21.47 -12.71
CA TYR A 14 -7.59 -20.48 -11.94
C TYR A 14 -8.25 -19.10 -11.95
N TYR A 15 -8.48 -18.54 -13.14
CA TYR A 15 -8.93 -17.15 -13.29
C TYR A 15 -10.43 -16.96 -13.18
N ARG A 16 -11.22 -17.96 -13.52
CA ARG A 16 -12.68 -17.89 -13.50
C ARG A 16 -13.27 -18.55 -12.26
N ASP A 17 -12.80 -19.74 -11.91
CA ASP A 17 -13.34 -20.50 -10.78
C ASP A 17 -12.61 -20.20 -9.46
N GLY A 18 -11.49 -19.44 -9.49
CA GLY A 18 -10.77 -18.98 -8.30
C GLY A 18 -9.98 -20.09 -7.57
N LEU A 19 -9.78 -21.24 -8.18
CA LEU A 19 -9.08 -22.36 -7.55
C LEU A 19 -7.57 -22.09 -7.44
N SER A 20 -6.96 -22.48 -6.32
CA SER A 20 -5.51 -22.44 -6.15
C SER A 20 -4.81 -23.42 -7.09
N GLN A 21 -3.55 -23.14 -7.42
CA GLN A 21 -2.74 -24.04 -8.25
C GLN A 21 -2.65 -25.46 -7.69
N GLN A 22 -2.75 -25.62 -6.36
CA GLN A 22 -2.68 -26.92 -5.71
C GLN A 22 -3.99 -27.71 -5.86
N GLU A 23 -5.15 -27.04 -5.77
CA GLU A 23 -6.46 -27.65 -6.03
C GLU A 23 -6.60 -28.06 -7.49
N ILE A 24 -6.15 -27.20 -8.41
CA ILE A 24 -6.14 -27.49 -9.85
C ILE A 24 -5.25 -28.71 -10.14
N ALA A 25 -4.06 -28.77 -9.51
CA ALA A 25 -3.16 -29.89 -9.67
C ALA A 25 -3.80 -31.23 -9.24
N LYS A 26 -4.50 -31.23 -8.10
CA LYS A 26 -5.29 -32.40 -7.65
C LYS A 26 -6.40 -32.76 -8.64
N LYS A 27 -7.19 -31.76 -9.06
CA LYS A 27 -8.34 -31.94 -9.96
C LYS A 27 -7.93 -32.47 -11.36
N LEU A 28 -6.78 -32.00 -11.85
CA LEU A 28 -6.26 -32.41 -13.18
C LEU A 28 -5.22 -33.53 -13.10
N HIS A 29 -5.05 -34.20 -11.96
CA HIS A 29 -4.12 -35.29 -11.72
C HIS A 29 -2.69 -35.00 -12.20
N THR A 30 -2.17 -33.81 -11.81
CA THR A 30 -0.84 -33.32 -12.20
C THR A 30 -0.12 -32.64 -11.04
N SER A 31 1.11 -32.14 -11.25
CA SER A 31 1.85 -31.42 -10.23
C SER A 31 1.53 -29.93 -10.22
N ARG A 32 1.66 -29.27 -9.05
CA ARG A 32 1.53 -27.82 -8.92
C ARG A 32 2.45 -27.06 -9.88
N THR A 33 3.70 -27.52 -10.02
CA THR A 33 4.67 -26.91 -10.95
C THR A 33 4.21 -27.01 -12.39
N SER A 34 3.52 -28.11 -12.74
CA SER A 34 2.93 -28.30 -14.05
C SER A 34 1.80 -27.32 -14.34
N ILE A 35 0.97 -27.01 -13.33
CA ILE A 35 -0.09 -26.00 -13.44
C ILE A 35 0.52 -24.61 -13.56
N SER A 36 1.50 -24.26 -12.72
CA SER A 36 2.19 -22.96 -12.79
C SER A 36 2.75 -22.68 -14.19
N ARG A 37 3.45 -23.67 -14.79
CA ARG A 37 3.96 -23.56 -16.16
C ARG A 37 2.84 -23.43 -17.20
N ALA A 38 1.75 -24.18 -17.03
CA ALA A 38 0.61 -24.09 -17.93
C ALA A 38 -0.07 -22.72 -17.91
N LEU A 39 -0.20 -22.09 -16.74
CA LEU A 39 -0.76 -20.76 -16.61
C LEU A 39 0.14 -19.67 -17.25
N ILE A 40 1.46 -19.79 -17.09
CA ILE A 40 2.42 -18.91 -17.77
C ILE A 40 2.30 -19.08 -19.29
N GLN A 41 2.29 -20.33 -19.77
CA GLN A 41 2.17 -20.63 -21.19
C GLN A 41 0.85 -20.13 -21.77
N ALA A 42 -0.29 -20.31 -21.06
CA ALA A 42 -1.59 -19.81 -21.48
C ALA A 42 -1.63 -18.30 -21.65
N ARG A 43 -0.91 -17.54 -20.81
CA ARG A 43 -0.74 -16.08 -20.98
C ARG A 43 0.12 -15.74 -22.18
N ASN A 44 1.27 -16.42 -22.33
CA ASN A 44 2.20 -16.15 -23.43
C ASN A 44 1.59 -16.47 -24.81
N GLU A 45 0.74 -17.47 -24.89
CA GLU A 45 0.04 -17.88 -26.11
C GLU A 45 -1.27 -17.06 -26.35
N GLY A 46 -1.60 -16.13 -25.45
CA GLY A 46 -2.76 -15.22 -25.61
C GLY A 46 -4.12 -15.83 -25.24
N TYR A 47 -4.17 -17.08 -24.72
CA TYR A 47 -5.43 -17.66 -24.21
C TYR A 47 -5.97 -16.95 -22.99
N VAL A 48 -5.12 -16.22 -22.27
CA VAL A 48 -5.51 -15.39 -21.12
C VAL A 48 -5.09 -13.95 -21.38
N GLN A 49 -6.07 -13.06 -21.38
CA GLN A 49 -5.86 -11.63 -21.44
C GLN A 49 -6.33 -11.00 -20.12
N ILE A 50 -5.43 -10.35 -19.41
CA ILE A 50 -5.76 -9.67 -18.16
C ILE A 50 -5.86 -8.18 -18.46
N ARG A 51 -7.03 -7.59 -18.19
CA ARG A 51 -7.24 -6.15 -18.28
C ARG A 51 -7.46 -5.60 -16.88
N ILE A 52 -6.58 -4.70 -16.47
CA ILE A 52 -6.74 -3.94 -15.23
C ILE A 52 -7.47 -2.65 -15.57
N GLN A 53 -8.61 -2.41 -14.91
CA GLN A 53 -9.31 -1.15 -15.00
C GLN A 53 -8.85 -0.27 -13.84
N TYR A 54 -8.30 0.88 -14.17
CA TYR A 54 -7.91 1.87 -13.17
C TYR A 54 -9.07 2.80 -12.90
N PRO A 55 -9.34 3.17 -11.63
CA PRO A 55 -10.29 4.24 -11.32
C PRO A 55 -9.88 5.54 -12.01
N GLU A 56 -10.83 6.33 -12.46
CA GLU A 56 -10.56 7.60 -13.17
C GLU A 56 -9.74 8.60 -12.32
N GLN A 57 -9.80 8.47 -11.00
CA GLN A 57 -9.10 9.32 -10.03
C GLN A 57 -7.73 8.77 -9.58
N SER A 58 -7.22 7.71 -10.20
CA SER A 58 -5.92 7.14 -9.82
C SER A 58 -4.90 7.32 -10.92
N ASP A 59 -3.72 7.82 -10.57
CA ASP A 59 -2.59 7.94 -11.51
C ASP A 59 -1.58 6.78 -11.38
N LEU A 60 -2.12 5.57 -11.20
CA LEU A 60 -1.32 4.33 -11.04
C LEU A 60 -0.32 4.10 -12.19
N ALA A 61 -0.60 4.61 -13.38
CA ALA A 61 0.34 4.52 -14.50
C ALA A 61 1.55 5.43 -14.30
N LEU A 62 1.38 6.58 -13.64
CA LEU A 62 2.47 7.50 -13.31
C LEU A 62 3.25 7.00 -12.09
N GLU A 63 2.57 6.45 -11.08
CA GLU A 63 3.21 5.79 -9.93
C GLU A 63 4.19 4.73 -10.40
N ARG A 64 3.75 3.83 -11.27
CA ARG A 64 4.60 2.79 -11.84
C ARG A 64 5.81 3.35 -12.60
N LYS A 65 5.62 4.42 -13.38
CA LYS A 65 6.75 5.08 -14.07
C LYS A 65 7.76 5.68 -13.11
N LEU A 66 7.29 6.24 -11.98
CA LEU A 66 8.17 6.75 -10.93
C LEU A 66 8.93 5.62 -10.25
N GLU A 67 8.26 4.52 -9.91
CA GLU A 67 8.86 3.33 -9.33
C GLU A 67 9.96 2.77 -10.22
N GLU A 68 9.67 2.55 -11.51
CA GLU A 68 10.63 2.04 -12.49
C GLU A 68 11.81 2.99 -12.70
N LYS A 69 11.55 4.31 -12.83
CA LYS A 69 12.58 5.31 -13.11
C LYS A 69 13.53 5.54 -11.96
N TYR A 70 13.03 5.52 -10.73
CA TYR A 70 13.80 5.88 -9.53
C TYR A 70 14.13 4.67 -8.65
N GLY A 71 13.74 3.47 -9.04
CA GLY A 71 13.97 2.24 -8.26
C GLY A 71 13.21 2.24 -6.92
N LEU A 72 12.04 2.87 -6.86
CA LEU A 72 11.24 2.95 -5.66
C LEU A 72 10.48 1.63 -5.44
N THR A 73 10.30 1.24 -4.19
CA THR A 73 9.45 0.08 -3.84
C THR A 73 7.98 0.39 -4.10
N GLU A 74 7.57 1.61 -3.85
CA GLU A 74 6.21 2.10 -4.03
C GLU A 74 6.22 3.63 -4.17
N ALA A 75 5.41 4.15 -5.08
CA ALA A 75 5.10 5.57 -5.22
C ALA A 75 3.59 5.74 -5.10
N LEU A 76 3.14 6.80 -4.44
CA LEU A 76 1.73 7.13 -4.29
C LEU A 76 1.51 8.55 -4.80
N ILE A 77 0.58 8.71 -5.73
CA ILE A 77 0.19 10.00 -6.27
C ILE A 77 -1.18 10.38 -5.71
N ALA A 78 -1.19 11.45 -4.93
CA ALA A 78 -2.41 12.02 -4.40
C ALA A 78 -3.11 12.85 -5.50
N VAL A 79 -4.30 12.45 -5.87
CA VAL A 79 -5.17 13.20 -6.80
C VAL A 79 -6.30 13.83 -5.99
N PRO A 80 -6.25 15.14 -5.70
CA PRO A 80 -7.26 15.78 -4.87
C PRO A 80 -8.64 15.75 -5.54
N ALA A 81 -9.66 15.40 -4.78
CA ALA A 81 -11.05 15.58 -5.20
C ALA A 81 -11.40 17.07 -5.23
N TYR A 82 -12.46 17.42 -5.97
CA TYR A 82 -12.83 18.79 -6.36
C TYR A 82 -13.02 19.75 -5.21
N GLU A 83 -12.86 19.56 -4.01
CA GLU A 83 -12.94 20.51 -2.88
C GLU A 83 -11.88 20.30 -1.81
N GLN A 84 -10.95 19.37 -2.05
CA GLN A 84 -9.88 19.06 -1.09
C GLN A 84 -8.57 19.75 -1.47
N SER A 85 -7.82 20.19 -0.48
CA SER A 85 -6.46 20.68 -0.73
C SER A 85 -5.53 19.51 -1.06
N SER A 86 -4.52 19.76 -1.89
CA SER A 86 -3.50 18.77 -2.22
C SER A 86 -2.79 18.24 -0.96
N ASP A 87 -2.59 19.08 0.06
CA ASP A 87 -1.95 18.71 1.32
C ASP A 87 -2.79 17.69 2.11
N GLN A 88 -4.13 17.84 2.11
CA GLN A 88 -5.04 16.90 2.77
C GLN A 88 -5.07 15.54 2.09
N GLU A 89 -5.10 15.52 0.75
CA GLU A 89 -5.09 14.25 0.02
C GLU A 89 -3.75 13.53 0.18
N VAL A 90 -2.63 14.25 0.11
CA VAL A 90 -1.30 13.69 0.42
C VAL A 90 -1.25 13.14 1.84
N ALA A 91 -1.81 13.87 2.81
CA ALA A 91 -1.87 13.42 4.20
C ALA A 91 -2.68 12.13 4.35
N PHE A 92 -3.85 12.04 3.69
CA PHE A 92 -4.68 10.85 3.70
C PHE A 92 -3.96 9.62 3.14
N GLN A 93 -3.34 9.76 1.97
CA GLN A 93 -2.54 8.69 1.34
C GLN A 93 -1.35 8.28 2.22
N ALA A 94 -0.67 9.26 2.85
CA ALA A 94 0.45 9.00 3.74
C ALA A 94 0.01 8.25 5.02
N VAL A 95 -1.16 8.55 5.58
CA VAL A 95 -1.72 7.80 6.72
C VAL A 95 -1.98 6.36 6.34
N ASP A 96 -2.63 6.12 5.20
CA ASP A 96 -2.91 4.76 4.75
C ASP A 96 -1.62 3.95 4.52
N TYR A 97 -0.62 4.57 3.91
CA TYR A 97 0.69 3.96 3.72
C TYR A 97 1.37 3.63 5.05
N ILE A 98 1.46 4.59 5.97
CA ILE A 98 2.13 4.40 7.27
C ILE A 98 1.46 3.31 8.09
N LEU A 99 0.13 3.28 8.18
CA LEU A 99 -0.59 2.25 8.92
C LEU A 99 -0.36 0.84 8.34
N ARG A 100 -0.05 0.74 7.06
CA ARG A 100 0.27 -0.51 6.37
C ARG A 100 1.71 -0.98 6.59
N VAL A 101 2.68 -0.05 6.63
CA VAL A 101 4.11 -0.40 6.67
C VAL A 101 4.72 -0.37 8.07
N LEU A 102 4.12 0.36 9.01
CA LEU A 102 4.63 0.54 10.35
C LEU A 102 4.55 -0.78 11.15
N LYS A 103 5.67 -1.15 11.77
CA LYS A 103 5.79 -2.39 12.56
C LYS A 103 6.26 -2.08 13.97
N LYS A 104 6.09 -3.04 14.88
CA LYS A 104 6.62 -2.97 16.26
C LYS A 104 8.12 -2.67 16.25
N ASN A 105 8.57 -1.89 17.22
CA ASN A 105 9.98 -1.52 17.44
C ASN A 105 10.61 -0.70 16.31
N MET A 106 9.83 -0.13 15.41
CA MET A 106 10.37 0.78 14.39
C MET A 106 10.69 2.15 14.99
N VAL A 107 11.67 2.80 14.36
CA VAL A 107 11.95 4.23 14.59
C VAL A 107 11.40 4.98 13.37
N PHE A 108 10.49 5.89 13.64
CA PHE A 108 9.86 6.71 12.61
C PHE A 108 10.37 8.14 12.71
N GLY A 109 11.08 8.58 11.69
CA GLY A 109 11.61 9.94 11.63
C GLY A 109 10.62 10.89 10.99
N MET A 110 10.43 12.08 11.58
CA MET A 110 9.51 13.10 11.08
C MET A 110 10.19 14.46 11.01
N THR A 111 9.72 15.28 10.08
CA THR A 111 10.06 16.71 10.05
C THR A 111 8.86 17.51 10.55
N TRP A 112 8.97 18.83 10.51
CA TRP A 112 7.84 19.74 10.73
C TRP A 112 7.51 20.47 9.42
N GLY A 113 6.29 20.98 9.31
CA GLY A 113 5.80 21.67 8.14
C GLY A 113 4.29 21.44 7.93
N ARG A 114 3.68 22.20 7.02
CA ARG A 114 2.24 22.19 6.79
C ARG A 114 1.73 20.79 6.38
N ALA A 115 2.36 20.15 5.43
CA ALA A 115 1.98 18.80 5.00
C ALA A 115 2.13 17.75 6.12
N MET A 116 3.16 17.89 6.96
CA MET A 116 3.36 17.03 8.11
C MET A 116 2.30 17.27 9.20
N HIS A 117 1.88 18.52 9.40
CA HIS A 117 0.77 18.85 10.30
C HIS A 117 -0.53 18.17 9.84
N GLU A 118 -0.91 18.32 8.58
CA GLU A 118 -2.08 17.63 8.01
C GLU A 118 -2.00 16.10 8.17
N PHE A 119 -0.83 15.53 7.93
CA PHE A 119 -0.61 14.10 8.14
C PHE A 119 -0.88 13.67 9.58
N VAL A 120 -0.37 14.41 10.57
CA VAL A 120 -0.57 14.09 12.00
C VAL A 120 -2.02 14.25 12.41
N GLU A 121 -2.67 15.32 11.96
CA GLU A 121 -4.10 15.55 12.20
C GLU A 121 -4.98 14.43 11.64
N GLN A 122 -4.68 13.96 10.43
CA GLN A 122 -5.39 12.83 9.83
C GLN A 122 -5.08 11.52 10.56
N LEU A 123 -3.82 11.27 10.90
CA LEU A 123 -3.41 10.08 11.63
C LEU A 123 -4.08 10.00 13.00
N ALA A 124 -4.17 11.10 13.73
CA ALA A 124 -4.81 11.15 15.05
C ALA A 124 -6.33 10.86 15.01
N LYS A 125 -6.98 11.15 13.89
CA LYS A 125 -8.41 10.89 13.67
C LYS A 125 -8.69 9.46 13.19
N ASP A 126 -7.70 8.75 12.71
CA ASP A 126 -7.88 7.42 12.14
C ASP A 126 -8.11 6.37 13.24
N GLU A 127 -9.26 5.72 13.20
CA GLU A 127 -9.64 4.70 14.19
C GLU A 127 -8.72 3.47 14.16
N ARG A 128 -8.09 3.19 13.02
CA ARG A 128 -7.13 2.09 12.85
C ARG A 128 -5.92 2.28 13.75
N LEU A 129 -5.50 3.52 14.02
CA LEU A 129 -4.40 3.82 14.93
C LEU A 129 -4.65 3.26 16.33
N ARG A 130 -5.89 3.31 16.80
CA ARG A 130 -6.29 2.81 18.14
C ARG A 130 -6.30 1.28 18.22
N SER A 131 -6.58 0.62 17.11
CA SER A 131 -6.66 -0.85 17.03
C SER A 131 -5.29 -1.50 16.79
N LEU A 132 -4.33 -0.75 16.26
CA LEU A 132 -2.99 -1.24 15.97
C LEU A 132 -2.11 -1.15 17.22
N SER A 133 -1.60 -2.29 17.67
CA SER A 133 -0.66 -2.37 18.79
C SER A 133 0.72 -1.88 18.34
N PHE A 134 0.93 -0.57 18.28
CA PHE A 134 2.24 0.06 17.98
C PHE A 134 3.20 0.00 19.17
N GLN A 135 3.41 -1.19 19.74
CA GLN A 135 4.32 -1.34 20.86
C GLN A 135 5.73 -0.92 20.45
N ASN A 136 6.29 0.05 21.20
CA ASN A 136 7.66 0.53 21.07
C ASN A 136 8.00 1.21 19.72
N VAL A 137 7.06 1.80 19.02
CA VAL A 137 7.39 2.70 17.91
C VAL A 137 7.93 4.00 18.51
N LYS A 138 9.13 4.38 18.08
CA LYS A 138 9.76 5.65 18.50
C LYS A 138 9.63 6.66 17.38
N VAL A 139 9.13 7.85 17.71
CA VAL A 139 9.11 8.99 16.79
C VAL A 139 10.30 9.89 17.09
N VAL A 140 11.09 10.22 16.08
CA VAL A 140 12.30 11.03 16.19
C VAL A 140 12.21 12.21 15.23
N PRO A 141 12.40 13.45 15.68
CA PRO A 141 12.47 14.59 14.79
C PRO A 141 13.78 14.58 14.00
N PHE A 142 13.73 14.79 12.67
CA PHE A 142 14.92 14.96 11.85
C PHE A 142 15.56 16.35 11.95
N LEU A 143 14.74 17.35 12.26
CA LEU A 143 15.19 18.73 12.44
C LEU A 143 14.90 19.15 13.87
N GLY A 144 15.84 19.92 14.44
CA GLY A 144 15.67 20.48 15.79
C GLY A 144 14.38 21.33 15.87
N THR A 145 13.78 21.37 17.02
CA THR A 145 12.64 22.25 17.29
C THR A 145 13.05 23.68 17.10
N PRO A 146 12.36 24.50 16.29
CA PRO A 146 12.56 25.94 16.33
C PRO A 146 12.28 26.38 17.77
N GLY A 147 13.26 26.99 18.44
CA GLY A 147 13.16 27.37 19.85
C GLY A 147 11.87 28.09 20.14
N ALA A 148 11.32 27.89 21.32
CA ALA A 148 10.10 28.45 21.93
C ALA A 148 9.25 29.35 21.00
N ILE A 149 8.59 28.77 20.01
CA ILE A 149 7.55 29.45 19.27
C ILE A 149 6.26 29.18 20.03
N GLN A 150 5.82 30.23 20.73
CA GLN A 150 4.47 30.33 21.27
C GLN A 150 3.45 30.39 20.12
N SER A 151 3.20 29.28 19.49
CA SER A 151 2.01 29.13 18.63
C SER A 151 1.60 27.67 18.58
N ASP A 152 0.49 27.45 19.11
CA ASP A 152 -0.12 26.24 19.62
C ASP A 152 -0.44 25.12 18.62
N SER A 153 -0.08 25.24 17.37
CA SER A 153 -0.60 24.32 16.35
C SER A 153 0.42 23.33 15.75
N TRP A 154 1.72 23.55 15.95
CA TRP A 154 2.75 22.77 15.24
C TRP A 154 3.48 21.72 16.09
N LEU A 155 3.23 21.71 17.41
CA LEU A 155 3.92 20.87 18.40
C LEU A 155 3.09 19.67 18.90
N SER A 156 1.89 19.47 18.40
CA SER A 156 1.01 18.36 18.85
C SER A 156 1.55 16.96 18.54
N LEU A 157 2.62 16.85 17.77
CA LEU A 157 3.30 15.58 17.50
C LEU A 157 3.86 14.89 18.76
N ILE A 158 4.20 15.67 19.80
CA ILE A 158 4.77 15.13 21.04
C ILE A 158 3.71 14.44 21.89
N HIS A 159 2.45 14.85 21.78
CA HIS A 159 1.35 14.31 22.60
C HIS A 159 0.81 12.95 22.14
N ILE A 160 1.13 12.52 20.91
CA ILE A 160 0.69 11.20 20.40
C ILE A 160 1.54 10.07 21.00
N SER A 161 2.77 10.36 21.45
CA SER A 161 3.70 9.34 21.97
C SER A 161 3.65 9.15 23.48
N GLU A 162 2.98 10.02 24.23
CA GLU A 162 2.79 9.82 25.67
C GLU A 162 1.45 9.13 25.94
N PRO A 163 1.45 7.87 26.42
CA PRO A 163 0.24 7.29 26.98
C PRO A 163 -0.13 8.11 28.20
N THR A 164 -1.32 8.70 28.20
CA THR A 164 -1.91 9.27 29.42
C THR A 164 -1.82 8.25 30.54
N ARG A 165 -0.92 8.48 31.47
CA ARG A 165 -0.89 7.71 32.73
C ARG A 165 -2.17 8.02 33.48
N PRO A 166 -2.84 6.98 34.05
CA PRO A 166 -4.00 7.15 34.90
C PRO A 166 -3.67 7.92 36.17
#